data_05f5366b546ef4fa0d3ff204adceeca4
#
_entry.id   05f5366b546ef4fa0d3ff204adceeca4
#
_cell.length_a   1.000
_cell.length_b   1.000
_cell.length_c   1.000
_cell.angle_alpha   90.00
_cell.angle_beta   90.00
_cell.angle_gamma   90.00
#
_symmetry.space_group_name_H-M   'P 1'
#
loop_
_entity.id
_entity.type
_entity.pdbx_description
1 polymer ?
#
loop_
_entity_poly.entity_id
_entity_poly.type
_entity_poly.pdbx_seq_one_letter_code
_entity_poly.pdbx_strand_id
1 'polypeptide(L)'
;MIEYYDISGCYIMRPWAYHIWEKVQRFFDEEIKKMGVENSYFPMFVSKHKLEKEKDHVEGFSPEVAWVTHYGDSPLAEKIAIRPTSETIMYPAYSKWIRSHRDLPLKLNQWCSVVRWEFKQPTPFLRTREFLWQEGHTAHATEEEAWALVLDILDLYAR
;
A
#
# COMPACT_ATOMS: atom_id res chain seq x y z
N MET A 1 -22.44 0.88 12.13
CA MET A 1 -21.20 1.47 11.59
C MET A 1 -20.44 0.45 10.74
N ILE A 2 -20.20 -0.73 11.22
CA ILE A 2 -19.54 -1.83 10.51
C ILE A 2 -20.45 -3.04 10.54
N GLU A 3 -20.49 -3.79 9.44
CA GLU A 3 -21.20 -5.06 9.33
C GLU A 3 -20.21 -6.18 9.00
N TYR A 4 -20.45 -7.35 9.54
CA TYR A 4 -19.70 -8.55 9.21
C TYR A 4 -20.08 -9.02 7.81
N TYR A 5 -19.08 -9.44 7.06
CA TYR A 5 -19.25 -10.02 5.75
C TYR A 5 -19.03 -11.54 5.83
N ASP A 6 -19.47 -12.29 4.85
CA ASP A 6 -19.37 -13.74 4.84
C ASP A 6 -17.94 -14.29 4.68
N ILE A 7 -17.02 -13.42 4.23
CA ILE A 7 -15.59 -13.74 4.21
C ILE A 7 -14.96 -13.24 5.51
N SER A 8 -14.43 -14.16 6.29
CA SER A 8 -13.77 -13.84 7.57
C SER A 8 -12.63 -12.83 7.40
N GLY A 9 -12.66 -11.77 8.20
CA GLY A 9 -11.67 -10.70 8.15
C GLY A 9 -11.94 -9.63 7.11
N CYS A 10 -13.03 -9.73 6.37
CA CYS A 10 -13.56 -8.69 5.51
C CYS A 10 -14.81 -8.09 6.16
N TYR A 11 -14.96 -6.77 6.05
CA TYR A 11 -16.04 -6.05 6.72
C TYR A 11 -16.63 -4.99 5.81
N ILE A 12 -17.91 -4.73 5.99
CA ILE A 12 -18.62 -3.65 5.31
C ILE A 12 -18.56 -2.40 6.18
N MET A 13 -17.91 -1.36 5.69
CA MET A 13 -17.96 -0.04 6.31
C MET A 13 -19.19 0.70 5.80
N ARG A 14 -20.18 0.91 6.68
CA ARG A 14 -21.36 1.72 6.36
C ARG A 14 -20.97 3.21 6.28
N PRO A 15 -21.82 4.07 5.69
CA PRO A 15 -21.50 5.47 5.43
C PRO A 15 -20.88 6.22 6.61
N TRP A 16 -21.35 6.02 7.84
CA TRP A 16 -20.77 6.64 9.03
C TRP A 16 -19.32 6.23 9.30
N ALA A 17 -19.02 4.94 9.15
CA ALA A 17 -17.66 4.44 9.33
C ALA A 17 -16.76 4.94 8.19
N TYR A 18 -17.27 4.89 6.96
CA TYR A 18 -16.53 5.35 5.79
C TYR A 18 -16.27 6.86 5.83
N HIS A 19 -17.22 7.64 6.37
CA HIS A 19 -17.04 9.08 6.54
C HIS A 19 -15.87 9.43 7.49
N ILE A 20 -15.65 8.65 8.54
CA ILE A 20 -14.46 8.81 9.39
C ILE A 20 -13.20 8.63 8.56
N TRP A 21 -13.15 7.57 7.75
CA TRP A 21 -12.05 7.32 6.83
C TRP A 21 -11.82 8.50 5.87
N GLU A 22 -12.88 9.00 5.24
CA GLU A 22 -12.79 10.15 4.33
C GLU A 22 -12.21 11.41 5.00
N LYS A 23 -12.54 11.64 6.28
CA LYS A 23 -11.99 12.76 7.03
C LYS A 23 -10.49 12.60 7.29
N VAL A 24 -10.07 11.41 7.72
CA VAL A 24 -8.64 11.09 7.92
C VAL A 24 -7.89 11.20 6.60
N GLN A 25 -8.43 10.62 5.54
CA GLN A 25 -7.83 10.66 4.21
C GLN A 25 -7.65 12.10 3.72
N ARG A 26 -8.70 12.92 3.81
CA ARG A 26 -8.64 14.32 3.37
C ARG A 26 -7.60 15.11 4.13
N PHE A 27 -7.60 15.02 5.46
CA PHE A 27 -6.63 15.71 6.30
C PHE A 27 -5.21 15.32 5.92
N PHE A 28 -4.93 14.03 5.85
CA PHE A 28 -3.59 13.53 5.56
C PHE A 28 -3.15 13.87 4.13
N ASP A 29 -4.05 13.74 3.14
CA ASP A 29 -3.77 14.06 1.74
C ASP A 29 -3.42 15.54 1.55
N GLU A 30 -4.13 16.44 2.21
CA GLU A 30 -3.85 17.87 2.17
C GLU A 30 -2.47 18.21 2.76
N GLU A 31 -2.08 17.55 3.85
CA GLU A 31 -0.81 17.80 4.52
C GLU A 31 0.38 17.23 3.72
N ILE A 32 0.31 16.01 3.22
CA ILE A 32 1.40 15.43 2.43
C ILE A 32 1.62 16.18 1.11
N LYS A 33 0.57 16.73 0.51
CA LYS A 33 0.69 17.60 -0.68
C LYS A 33 1.47 18.88 -0.41
N LYS A 34 1.34 19.46 0.78
CA LYS A 34 2.18 20.61 1.21
C LYS A 34 3.67 20.25 1.31
N MET A 35 3.97 18.97 1.57
CA MET A 35 5.33 18.45 1.59
C MET A 35 5.85 18.07 0.19
N GLY A 36 5.08 18.35 -0.87
CA GLY A 36 5.43 18.04 -2.25
C GLY A 36 5.25 16.57 -2.64
N VAL A 37 4.42 15.84 -1.90
CA VAL A 37 4.06 14.45 -2.25
C VAL A 37 2.92 14.47 -3.27
N GLU A 38 3.05 13.67 -4.33
CA GLU A 38 2.05 13.54 -5.38
C GLU A 38 1.35 12.19 -5.30
N ASN A 39 0.03 12.18 -5.54
CA ASN A 39 -0.72 10.94 -5.59
C ASN A 39 -0.51 10.24 -6.94
N SER A 40 -0.38 8.92 -6.88
CA SER A 40 -0.25 8.04 -8.03
C SER A 40 -1.09 6.78 -7.84
N TYR A 41 -1.21 5.97 -8.88
CA TYR A 41 -1.88 4.68 -8.79
C TYR A 41 -1.04 3.60 -9.48
N PHE A 42 -0.83 2.50 -8.78
CA PHE A 42 -0.14 1.32 -9.26
C PHE A 42 -1.08 0.12 -9.26
N PRO A 43 -0.89 -0.86 -10.15
CA PRO A 43 -1.77 -2.00 -10.29
C PRO A 43 -1.94 -2.81 -8.99
N MET A 44 -3.13 -3.32 -8.78
CA MET A 44 -3.46 -4.22 -7.68
C MET A 44 -2.74 -5.58 -7.80
N PHE A 45 -2.53 -6.06 -9.02
CA PHE A 45 -1.98 -7.39 -9.26
C PHE A 45 -0.47 -7.36 -9.38
N VAL A 46 0.16 -8.31 -8.69
CA VAL A 46 1.62 -8.51 -8.71
C VAL A 46 1.92 -9.88 -9.30
N SER A 47 2.81 -9.95 -10.28
CA SER A 47 3.25 -11.25 -10.82
C SER A 47 4.05 -12.03 -9.76
N LYS A 48 3.91 -13.35 -9.79
CA LYS A 48 4.66 -14.26 -8.91
C LYS A 48 6.16 -13.99 -9.00
N HIS A 49 6.69 -13.87 -10.21
CA HIS A 49 8.10 -13.60 -10.47
C HIS A 49 8.62 -12.34 -9.78
N LYS A 50 7.85 -11.23 -9.80
CA LYS A 50 8.23 -10.00 -9.11
C LYS A 50 8.25 -10.18 -7.59
N LEU A 51 7.24 -10.84 -7.06
CA LEU A 51 7.13 -11.08 -5.62
C LEU A 51 8.27 -11.98 -5.10
N GLU A 52 8.67 -12.98 -5.87
CA GLU A 52 9.76 -13.90 -5.50
C GLU A 52 11.14 -13.25 -5.60
N LYS A 53 11.34 -12.36 -6.58
CA LYS A 53 12.60 -11.62 -6.74
C LYS A 53 12.89 -10.67 -5.57
N GLU A 54 11.86 -10.16 -4.93
CA GLU A 54 11.96 -9.23 -3.81
C GLU A 54 11.95 -9.92 -2.43
N LYS A 55 11.89 -11.27 -2.40
CA LYS A 55 11.87 -12.04 -1.15
C LYS A 55 13.02 -11.70 -0.21
N ASP A 56 14.18 -11.40 -0.76
CA ASP A 56 15.37 -11.05 0.01
C ASP A 56 15.27 -9.66 0.67
N HIS A 57 14.44 -8.76 0.13
CA HIS A 57 14.16 -7.44 0.71
C HIS A 57 12.97 -7.46 1.68
N VAL A 58 12.17 -8.53 1.67
CA VAL A 58 10.97 -8.70 2.48
C VAL A 58 11.20 -9.80 3.54
N GLU A 59 12.46 -10.07 3.88
CA GLU A 59 12.80 -10.99 4.98
C GLU A 59 12.20 -10.46 6.30
N GLY A 60 11.19 -11.10 6.80
CA GLY A 60 10.39 -10.69 7.96
C GLY A 60 8.96 -10.26 7.58
N PHE A 61 8.70 -9.98 6.33
CA PHE A 61 7.37 -9.73 5.78
C PHE A 61 7.03 -10.80 4.75
N SER A 62 6.71 -11.99 5.22
CA SER A 62 6.07 -13.02 4.39
C SER A 62 4.57 -12.99 4.66
N PRO A 63 3.86 -11.96 4.18
CA PRO A 63 2.43 -11.92 4.37
C PRO A 63 1.84 -13.14 3.70
N GLU A 64 0.85 -13.74 4.30
CA GLU A 64 0.03 -14.72 3.61
C GLU A 64 -0.65 -14.02 2.45
N VAL A 65 -0.09 -14.18 1.27
CA VAL A 65 -0.51 -13.50 0.05
C VAL A 65 -1.75 -14.19 -0.50
N ALA A 66 -2.76 -13.41 -0.84
CA ALA A 66 -3.90 -13.92 -1.58
C ALA A 66 -3.55 -14.09 -3.07
N TRP A 67 -3.71 -15.31 -3.59
CA TRP A 67 -3.38 -15.65 -4.96
C TRP A 67 -4.63 -15.77 -5.84
N VAL A 68 -4.58 -15.16 -7.00
CA VAL A 68 -5.54 -15.38 -8.09
C VAL A 68 -4.95 -16.42 -9.03
N THR A 69 -5.68 -17.53 -9.22
CA THR A 69 -5.23 -18.70 -9.99
C THR A 69 -6.05 -18.94 -11.25
N HIS A 70 -7.25 -18.33 -11.33
CA HIS A 70 -8.19 -18.52 -12.43
C HIS A 70 -8.78 -17.20 -12.90
N TYR A 71 -9.24 -17.18 -14.15
CA TYR A 71 -10.17 -16.20 -14.69
C TYR A 71 -11.38 -16.96 -15.26
N GLY A 72 -12.56 -16.71 -14.73
CA GLY A 72 -13.70 -17.62 -14.94
C GLY A 72 -13.31 -19.04 -14.50
N ASP A 73 -13.59 -20.03 -15.32
CA ASP A 73 -13.26 -21.43 -15.07
C ASP A 73 -11.88 -21.84 -15.61
N SER A 74 -11.17 -20.93 -16.27
CA SER A 74 -9.88 -21.24 -16.90
C SER A 74 -8.73 -20.87 -15.96
N PRO A 75 -7.72 -21.76 -15.79
CA PRO A 75 -6.54 -21.44 -15.00
C PRO A 75 -5.69 -20.38 -15.68
N LEU A 76 -5.10 -19.50 -14.88
CA LEU A 76 -4.05 -18.61 -15.34
C LEU A 76 -2.78 -19.41 -15.66
N ALA A 77 -2.06 -19.04 -16.70
CA ALA A 77 -0.76 -19.64 -17.01
C ALA A 77 0.25 -19.46 -15.87
N GLU A 78 0.19 -18.33 -15.17
CA GLU A 78 0.94 -18.06 -13.96
C GLU A 78 0.00 -17.37 -12.94
N LYS A 79 0.03 -17.85 -11.70
CA LYS A 79 -0.74 -17.21 -10.63
C LYS A 79 -0.22 -15.80 -10.36
N ILE A 80 -1.13 -14.90 -10.03
CA ILE A 80 -0.84 -13.52 -9.66
C ILE A 80 -1.28 -13.25 -8.23
N ALA A 81 -0.56 -12.37 -7.53
CA ALA A 81 -0.90 -11.97 -6.18
C ALA A 81 -1.78 -10.73 -6.17
N ILE A 82 -2.67 -10.64 -5.19
CA ILE A 82 -3.26 -9.36 -4.80
C ILE A 82 -2.23 -8.65 -3.91
N ARG A 83 -1.92 -7.40 -4.19
CA ARG A 83 -0.88 -6.63 -3.48
C ARG A 83 -1.05 -6.64 -1.97
N PRO A 84 -0.07 -7.10 -1.21
CA PRO A 84 -0.01 -6.88 0.25
C PRO A 84 0.62 -5.52 0.59
N THR A 85 1.35 -4.96 -0.35
CA THR A 85 2.05 -3.67 -0.38
C THR A 85 2.55 -3.44 -1.81
N SER A 86 3.07 -2.28 -2.17
CA SER A 86 3.37 -1.95 -3.58
C SER A 86 4.84 -1.76 -3.91
N GLU A 87 5.79 -2.00 -3.01
CA GLU A 87 7.23 -1.84 -3.27
C GLU A 87 7.68 -2.60 -4.52
N THR A 88 7.24 -3.86 -4.65
CA THR A 88 7.58 -4.74 -5.77
C THR A 88 7.11 -4.23 -7.14
N ILE A 89 6.17 -3.28 -7.15
CA ILE A 89 5.66 -2.64 -8.37
C ILE A 89 6.28 -1.25 -8.54
N MET A 90 6.36 -0.49 -7.44
CA MET A 90 6.78 0.92 -7.46
C MET A 90 8.27 1.07 -7.70
N TYR A 91 9.13 0.31 -7.04
CA TYR A 91 10.58 0.50 -7.12
C TYR A 91 11.16 0.19 -8.51
N PRO A 92 10.70 -0.84 -9.24
CA PRO A 92 11.11 -1.00 -10.63
C PRO A 92 10.65 0.14 -11.55
N ALA A 93 9.55 0.80 -11.24
CA ALA A 93 9.12 2.00 -11.96
C ALA A 93 10.02 3.19 -11.62
N TYR A 94 10.34 3.41 -10.35
CA TYR A 94 11.24 4.46 -9.89
C TYR A 94 12.62 4.34 -10.55
N SER A 95 13.16 3.13 -10.61
CA SER A 95 14.46 2.88 -11.24
C SER A 95 14.48 3.23 -12.75
N LYS A 96 13.32 3.28 -13.40
CA LYS A 96 13.20 3.70 -14.79
C LYS A 96 12.98 5.22 -14.91
N TRP A 97 12.29 5.83 -13.96
CA TRP A 97 11.93 7.24 -13.99
C TRP A 97 13.06 8.14 -13.50
N ILE A 98 13.78 7.70 -12.46
CA ILE A 98 14.94 8.42 -11.92
C ILE A 98 16.16 8.10 -12.79
N ARG A 99 16.54 9.03 -13.65
CA ARG A 99 17.68 8.91 -14.57
C ARG A 99 18.87 9.75 -14.13
N SER A 100 18.63 10.77 -13.32
CA SER A 100 19.65 11.66 -12.80
C SER A 100 19.23 12.22 -11.44
N HIS A 101 20.19 12.88 -10.76
CA HIS A 101 19.93 13.60 -9.52
C HIS A 101 18.87 14.71 -9.65
N ARG A 102 18.60 15.16 -10.87
CA ARG A 102 17.58 16.19 -11.14
C ARG A 102 16.14 15.66 -11.04
N ASP A 103 15.99 14.34 -11.07
CA ASP A 103 14.70 13.68 -10.92
C ASP A 103 14.35 13.40 -9.44
N LEU A 104 15.24 13.83 -8.53
CA LEU A 104 15.11 13.71 -7.09
C LEU A 104 14.79 15.07 -6.43
N PRO A 105 14.05 15.10 -5.31
CA PRO A 105 13.39 13.94 -4.72
C PRO A 105 12.14 13.51 -5.50
N LEU A 106 11.91 12.21 -5.63
CA LEU A 106 10.66 11.64 -6.11
C LEU A 106 9.82 11.26 -4.89
N LYS A 107 8.63 11.84 -4.73
CA LYS A 107 7.78 11.65 -3.57
C LYS A 107 6.38 11.28 -4.04
N LEU A 108 6.03 10.00 -3.96
CA LEU A 108 4.72 9.51 -4.37
C LEU A 108 3.97 8.88 -3.22
N ASN A 109 2.65 9.04 -3.26
CA ASN A 109 1.69 8.39 -2.38
C ASN A 109 0.66 7.64 -3.19
N GLN A 110 0.14 6.56 -2.64
CA GLN A 110 -0.97 5.82 -3.21
C GLN A 110 -2.04 5.56 -2.15
N TRP A 111 -3.25 6.02 -2.40
CA TRP A 111 -4.44 5.63 -1.66
C TRP A 111 -5.03 4.37 -2.29
N CYS A 112 -5.10 3.30 -1.54
CA CYS A 112 -5.57 2.03 -2.08
C CYS A 112 -6.03 1.06 -0.98
N SER A 113 -6.57 -0.07 -1.38
CA SER A 113 -6.73 -1.24 -0.53
C SER A 113 -5.59 -2.22 -0.73
N VAL A 114 -5.28 -2.97 0.30
CA VAL A 114 -4.34 -4.11 0.27
C VAL A 114 -4.97 -5.31 0.96
N VAL A 115 -4.45 -6.49 0.64
CA VAL A 115 -4.92 -7.75 1.21
C VAL A 115 -3.76 -8.48 1.89
N ARG A 116 -3.94 -8.80 3.19
CA ARG A 116 -3.00 -9.59 3.99
C ARG A 116 -3.76 -10.67 4.74
N TRP A 117 -3.54 -11.92 4.38
CA TRP A 117 -4.31 -13.06 4.94
C TRP A 117 -3.74 -13.63 6.24
N GLU A 118 -2.85 -12.89 6.87
CA GLU A 118 -2.02 -13.32 8.01
C GLU A 118 -2.74 -13.36 9.37
N PHE A 119 -3.93 -12.79 9.47
CA PHE A 119 -4.59 -12.66 10.77
C PHE A 119 -5.45 -13.86 11.11
N LYS A 120 -5.10 -14.54 12.21
CA LYS A 120 -5.92 -15.65 12.76
C LYS A 120 -7.20 -15.14 13.42
N GLN A 121 -7.15 -13.95 14.03
CA GLN A 121 -8.29 -13.32 14.70
C GLN A 121 -8.45 -11.88 14.20
N PRO A 122 -9.15 -11.66 13.09
CA PRO A 122 -9.42 -10.32 12.60
C PRO A 122 -10.30 -9.55 13.58
N THR A 123 -10.01 -8.26 13.73
CA THR A 123 -10.78 -7.34 14.56
C THR A 123 -11.21 -6.16 13.70
N PRO A 124 -12.51 -5.84 13.61
CA PRO A 124 -13.00 -4.71 12.83
C PRO A 124 -12.21 -3.43 13.12
N PHE A 125 -11.90 -2.64 12.11
CA PHE A 125 -11.07 -1.43 12.12
C PHE A 125 -9.58 -1.63 12.40
N LEU A 126 -9.21 -2.55 13.27
CA LEU A 126 -7.84 -2.65 13.78
C LEU A 126 -7.01 -3.69 13.04
N ARG A 127 -7.61 -4.83 12.71
CA ARG A 127 -6.94 -5.98 12.10
C ARG A 127 -7.87 -6.67 11.11
N THR A 128 -7.80 -6.30 9.84
CA THR A 128 -8.64 -6.83 8.78
C THR A 128 -7.80 -7.42 7.67
N ARG A 129 -8.33 -8.38 6.93
CA ARG A 129 -7.62 -9.03 5.82
C ARG A 129 -7.57 -8.16 4.57
N GLU A 130 -8.59 -7.34 4.37
CA GLU A 130 -8.60 -6.26 3.41
C GLU A 130 -8.76 -4.94 4.17
N PHE A 131 -7.92 -3.95 3.88
CA PHE A 131 -8.01 -2.65 4.52
C PHE A 131 -7.59 -1.52 3.57
N LEU A 132 -8.17 -0.36 3.81
CA LEU A 132 -7.81 0.88 3.16
C LEU A 132 -6.61 1.50 3.88
N TRP A 133 -5.69 2.04 3.13
CA TRP A 133 -4.53 2.74 3.66
C TRP A 133 -3.99 3.80 2.69
N GLN A 134 -2.98 4.47 3.09
CA GLN A 134 -2.05 5.14 2.20
C GLN A 134 -0.67 4.49 2.33
N GLU A 135 0.08 4.48 1.26
CA GLU A 135 1.48 4.11 1.23
C GLU A 135 2.27 5.18 0.49
N GLY A 136 3.16 5.85 1.22
CA GLY A 136 4.08 6.82 0.67
C GLY A 136 5.44 6.16 0.41
N HIS A 137 5.93 6.29 -0.81
CA HIS A 137 7.25 5.80 -1.20
C HIS A 137 8.02 6.94 -1.84
N THR A 138 9.22 7.19 -1.34
CA THR A 138 10.01 8.34 -1.76
C THR A 138 11.45 7.94 -2.04
N ALA A 139 12.08 8.66 -2.96
CA ALA A 139 13.49 8.55 -3.25
C ALA A 139 14.15 9.92 -3.12
N HIS A 140 15.29 9.99 -2.45
CA HIS A 140 16.01 11.21 -2.13
C HIS A 140 17.45 11.12 -2.60
N ALA A 141 18.13 12.27 -2.70
CA ALA A 141 19.54 12.32 -3.06
C ALA A 141 20.44 11.93 -1.87
N THR A 142 20.01 12.24 -0.64
CA THR A 142 20.75 11.94 0.58
C THR A 142 19.89 11.26 1.63
N GLU A 143 20.53 10.60 2.58
CA GLU A 143 19.87 9.96 3.72
C GLU A 143 19.22 11.01 4.64
N GLU A 144 19.86 12.15 4.83
CA GLU A 144 19.34 13.24 5.66
C GLU A 144 18.02 13.80 5.13
N GLU A 145 17.89 13.95 3.81
CA GLU A 145 16.62 14.36 3.18
C GLU A 145 15.53 13.32 3.39
N ALA A 146 15.86 12.05 3.28
CA ALA A 146 14.91 10.96 3.53
C ALA A 146 14.45 10.95 5.00
N TRP A 147 15.38 11.06 5.94
CA TRP A 147 15.08 11.11 7.38
C TRP A 147 14.22 12.31 7.75
N ALA A 148 14.51 13.49 7.20
CA ALA A 148 13.70 14.68 7.45
C ALA A 148 12.23 14.45 7.09
N LEU A 149 11.96 13.89 5.91
CA LEU A 149 10.59 13.58 5.50
C LEU A 149 9.94 12.51 6.38
N VAL A 150 10.67 11.48 6.78
CA VAL A 150 10.15 10.42 7.67
C VAL A 150 9.70 11.03 9.01
N LEU A 151 10.49 11.93 9.58
CA LEU A 151 10.16 12.60 10.85
C LEU A 151 8.95 13.55 10.69
N ASP A 152 8.87 14.28 9.59
CA ASP A 152 7.72 15.14 9.27
C ASP A 152 6.42 14.33 9.15
N ILE A 153 6.48 13.17 8.49
CA ILE A 153 5.33 12.25 8.37
C ILE A 153 4.95 11.66 9.73
N LEU A 154 5.95 11.31 10.55
CA LEU A 154 5.69 10.81 11.91
C LEU A 154 4.99 11.86 12.78
N ASP A 155 5.42 13.13 12.71
CA ASP A 155 4.76 14.26 13.37
C ASP A 155 3.32 14.46 12.85
N LEU A 156 3.10 14.30 11.55
CA LEU A 156 1.77 14.37 10.96
C LEU A 156 0.83 13.28 11.51
N TYR A 157 1.32 12.07 11.75
CA TYR A 157 0.53 11.02 12.41
C TYR A 157 0.19 11.31 13.87
N ALA A 158 0.94 12.19 14.53
CA ALA A 158 0.70 12.57 15.92
C ALA A 158 -0.37 13.67 16.08
N ARG A 159 -0.78 14.31 15.00
CA ARG A 159 -1.81 15.38 14.98
C ARG A 159 -3.21 14.80 14.85
#